data_f5637880244b93355fd486aa90893c7e
#
_entry.id   f5637880244b93355fd486aa90893c7e
#
_cell.length_a   1.000
_cell.length_b   1.000
_cell.length_c   1.000
_cell.angle_alpha   90.00
_cell.angle_beta   90.00
_cell.angle_gamma   90.00
#
_symmetry.space_group_name_H-M   'P 1'
#
loop_
_entity.id
_entity.type
_entity.pdbx_description
1 polymer ?
#
loop_
_entity_poly.entity_id
_entity_poly.type
_entity_poly.pdbx_seq_one_letter_code
_entity_poly.pdbx_strand_id
1 'polypeptide(L)'
;MLKVLQVAMEQVGYLEKASNKNLDDKTANAGRGDFTKFARDLDAVEAFYNGPKQGFAWCDVFVDWCFVQAYGMELAQKMLFQPNKSLGASCTQSSRYFKNAGRFYDSPQPGDQIFFQSRGRVVHTGLVYAVDSQRVYTVEGNTSGASGVVANGGGVKRKSYSLSYSGIYGYGRPDYALVDSEQKTDTKAPATSAPAKTEDKCMIAMNVLQKGSTGAQVRTLQALLIKKYGINCGASGVDGSFGAFTDKAVRAYQASKGLEADGSVGPKTWTSLLK
;
A
#
# COMPACT_ATOMS: atom_id res chain seq x y z
N MET A 1 -5.78 -1.67 -11.85
CA MET A 1 -5.20 -2.51 -10.77
C MET A 1 -5.55 -1.85 -9.45
N LEU A 2 -6.01 -2.61 -8.44
CA LEU A 2 -6.29 -2.08 -7.11
C LEU A 2 -5.04 -1.39 -6.52
N LYS A 3 -5.23 -0.27 -5.81
CA LYS A 3 -4.14 0.53 -5.26
C LYS A 3 -3.23 -0.27 -4.32
N VAL A 4 -3.81 -1.14 -3.49
CA VAL A 4 -3.06 -2.04 -2.61
C VAL A 4 -2.12 -2.97 -3.38
N LEU A 5 -2.55 -3.47 -4.55
CA LEU A 5 -1.72 -4.34 -5.39
C LEU A 5 -0.57 -3.58 -6.06
N GLN A 6 -0.78 -2.31 -6.42
CA GLN A 6 0.30 -1.44 -6.92
C GLN A 6 1.36 -1.24 -5.83
N VAL A 7 0.94 -0.88 -4.62
CA VAL A 7 1.83 -0.72 -3.46
C VAL A 7 2.62 -2.00 -3.20
N ALA A 8 1.96 -3.16 -3.19
CA ALA A 8 2.61 -4.44 -2.94
C ALA A 8 3.64 -4.81 -4.03
N MET A 9 3.29 -4.59 -5.31
CA MET A 9 4.17 -4.88 -6.44
C MET A 9 5.43 -4.01 -6.45
N GLU A 10 5.34 -2.76 -6.02
CA GLU A 10 6.49 -1.86 -5.86
C GLU A 10 7.51 -2.40 -4.84
N GLN A 11 7.10 -3.28 -3.93
CA GLN A 11 7.98 -3.85 -2.91
C GLN A 11 8.70 -5.12 -3.37
N VAL A 12 8.36 -5.69 -4.52
CA VAL A 12 9.02 -6.90 -5.03
C VAL A 12 10.53 -6.68 -5.14
N GLY A 13 11.29 -7.63 -4.58
CA GLY A 13 12.74 -7.54 -4.44
C GLY A 13 13.24 -6.97 -3.12
N TYR A 14 12.35 -6.48 -2.24
CA TYR A 14 12.74 -6.07 -0.88
C TYR A 14 13.26 -7.28 -0.10
N LEU A 15 14.34 -7.08 0.66
CA LEU A 15 14.94 -8.05 1.57
C LEU A 15 14.88 -7.50 3.00
N GLU A 16 14.55 -8.35 3.96
CA GLU A 16 14.63 -8.01 5.38
C GLU A 16 16.07 -7.63 5.77
N LYS A 17 16.20 -6.93 6.88
CA LYS A 17 17.47 -6.39 7.33
C LYS A 17 18.01 -7.13 8.55
N ALA A 18 19.34 -7.15 8.68
CA ALA A 18 20.02 -7.65 9.86
C ALA A 18 19.81 -6.78 11.10
N SER A 19 19.35 -5.53 10.93
CA SER A 19 19.13 -4.55 11.99
C SER A 19 18.26 -3.40 11.49
N ASN A 20 17.91 -2.45 12.35
CA ASN A 20 17.15 -1.23 12.03
C ASN A 20 17.88 -0.22 11.09
N LYS A 21 18.92 -0.66 10.36
CA LYS A 21 19.64 0.19 9.41
C LYS A 21 19.18 -0.05 7.99
N ASN A 22 19.12 1.01 7.18
CA ASN A 22 18.80 0.96 5.74
C ASN A 22 17.43 0.34 5.43
N LEU A 23 16.44 0.51 6.30
CA LEU A 23 15.12 -0.09 6.16
C LEU A 23 14.41 0.31 4.86
N ASP A 24 14.66 1.49 4.33
CA ASP A 24 14.02 2.00 3.11
C ASP A 24 14.71 1.53 1.81
N ASP A 25 15.95 1.09 1.88
CA ASP A 25 16.64 0.48 0.75
C ASP A 25 16.14 -0.96 0.55
N LYS A 26 15.96 -1.40 -0.69
CA LYS A 26 15.44 -2.74 -0.96
C LYS A 26 16.40 -3.86 -0.58
N THR A 27 17.69 -3.65 -0.73
CA THR A 27 18.70 -4.73 -0.66
C THR A 27 19.83 -4.47 0.32
N ALA A 28 20.12 -3.20 0.65
CA ALA A 28 21.19 -2.87 1.58
C ALA A 28 20.91 -3.43 2.99
N ASN A 29 21.96 -3.81 3.70
CA ASN A 29 21.91 -4.42 5.04
C ASN A 29 21.02 -5.68 5.12
N ALA A 30 20.90 -6.44 4.02
CA ALA A 30 20.11 -7.67 4.00
C ALA A 30 20.66 -8.69 5.01
N GLY A 31 19.75 -9.35 5.73
CA GLY A 31 20.10 -10.35 6.74
C GLY A 31 18.87 -10.98 7.37
N ARG A 32 19.06 -11.95 8.25
CA ARG A 32 18.00 -12.73 8.89
C ARG A 32 17.63 -12.12 10.25
N GLY A 33 17.08 -10.91 10.25
CA GLY A 33 16.76 -10.22 11.49
C GLY A 33 15.28 -9.84 11.62
N ASP A 34 14.49 -10.15 10.59
CA ASP A 34 13.07 -9.72 10.51
C ASP A 34 12.87 -8.19 10.67
N PHE A 35 13.93 -7.39 10.50
CA PHE A 35 13.82 -5.94 10.53
C PHE A 35 13.34 -5.43 9.17
N THR A 36 12.23 -4.71 9.15
CA THR A 36 11.63 -4.22 7.91
C THR A 36 11.10 -2.79 8.06
N LYS A 37 11.03 -2.06 6.94
CA LYS A 37 10.30 -0.79 6.93
C LYS A 37 8.80 -0.98 7.18
N PHE A 38 8.26 -2.14 6.82
CA PHE A 38 6.84 -2.45 6.98
C PHE A 38 6.45 -2.48 8.46
N ALA A 39 7.23 -3.20 9.29
CA ALA A 39 7.03 -3.23 10.72
C ALA A 39 7.32 -1.85 11.36
N ARG A 40 8.43 -1.19 11.00
CA ARG A 40 8.75 0.17 11.49
C ARG A 40 7.59 1.14 11.29
N ASP A 41 7.04 1.18 10.07
CA ASP A 41 6.00 2.14 9.73
C ASP A 41 4.70 1.87 10.49
N LEU A 42 4.33 0.60 10.68
CA LEU A 42 3.14 0.23 11.44
C LEU A 42 3.34 0.33 12.95
N ASP A 43 4.56 0.07 13.45
CA ASP A 43 4.91 0.29 14.86
C ASP A 43 4.87 1.78 15.24
N ALA A 44 5.11 2.67 14.27
CA ALA A 44 4.98 4.12 14.43
C ALA A 44 3.52 4.61 14.42
N VAL A 45 2.58 3.77 13.99
CA VAL A 45 1.14 4.08 14.01
C VAL A 45 0.54 3.60 15.32
N GLU A 46 0.30 4.54 16.23
CA GLU A 46 -0.29 4.22 17.53
C GLU A 46 -1.61 3.46 17.38
N ALA A 47 -1.76 2.40 18.16
CA ALA A 47 -2.94 1.55 18.21
C ALA A 47 -3.21 0.65 16.99
N PHE A 48 -2.32 0.56 16.00
CA PHE A 48 -2.51 -0.42 14.93
C PHE A 48 -2.38 -1.85 15.47
N TYR A 49 -1.27 -2.17 16.11
CA TYR A 49 -1.05 -3.45 16.78
C TYR A 49 -1.06 -3.34 18.31
N ASN A 50 -1.14 -4.47 18.98
CA ASN A 50 -1.06 -4.59 20.45
C ASN A 50 0.36 -4.37 21.01
N GLY A 51 1.34 -4.10 20.16
CA GLY A 51 2.73 -3.82 20.49
C GLY A 51 3.63 -3.95 19.27
N PRO A 52 4.91 -3.53 19.36
CA PRO A 52 5.86 -3.54 18.25
C PRO A 52 6.02 -4.90 17.59
N LYS A 53 6.20 -4.90 16.26
CA LYS A 53 6.38 -6.09 15.43
C LYS A 53 7.74 -6.15 14.74
N GLN A 54 8.60 -5.17 14.96
CA GLN A 54 9.97 -5.18 14.44
C GLN A 54 10.76 -6.36 14.99
N GLY A 55 11.42 -7.13 14.15
CA GLY A 55 12.15 -8.35 14.54
C GLY A 55 11.28 -9.61 14.66
N PHE A 56 10.06 -9.58 14.16
CA PHE A 56 9.15 -10.74 14.11
C PHE A 56 8.77 -11.08 12.68
N ALA A 57 8.27 -12.31 12.46
CA ALA A 57 7.76 -12.74 11.15
C ALA A 57 6.76 -11.72 10.57
N TRP A 58 6.99 -11.30 9.33
CA TRP A 58 6.36 -10.10 8.77
C TRP A 58 5.51 -10.33 7.51
N CYS A 59 5.08 -11.56 7.24
CA CYS A 59 4.23 -11.83 6.09
C CYS A 59 2.87 -11.12 6.20
N ASP A 60 2.26 -11.12 7.38
CA ASP A 60 0.99 -10.44 7.65
C ASP A 60 1.18 -8.92 7.80
N VAL A 61 2.27 -8.50 8.47
CA VAL A 61 2.69 -7.10 8.56
C VAL A 61 2.85 -6.46 7.18
N PHE A 62 3.37 -7.21 6.20
CA PHE A 62 3.50 -6.74 4.82
C PHE A 62 2.14 -6.46 4.18
N VAL A 63 1.17 -7.35 4.37
CA VAL A 63 -0.19 -7.17 3.85
C VAL A 63 -0.84 -5.94 4.48
N ASP A 64 -0.83 -5.85 5.80
CA ASP A 64 -1.40 -4.73 6.55
C ASP A 64 -0.76 -3.40 6.12
N TRP A 65 0.57 -3.37 6.01
CA TRP A 65 1.30 -2.20 5.54
C TRP A 65 0.87 -1.77 4.13
N CYS A 66 0.67 -2.73 3.21
CA CYS A 66 0.19 -2.41 1.86
C CYS A 66 -1.19 -1.75 1.88
N PHE A 67 -2.11 -2.22 2.73
CA PHE A 67 -3.42 -1.59 2.90
C PHE A 67 -3.33 -0.21 3.52
N VAL A 68 -2.51 -0.03 4.56
CA VAL A 68 -2.31 1.28 5.20
C VAL A 68 -1.69 2.29 4.24
N GLN A 69 -0.71 1.88 3.45
CA GLN A 69 -0.11 2.76 2.42
C GLN A 69 -1.10 3.09 1.28
N ALA A 70 -1.98 2.16 0.95
CA ALA A 70 -2.96 2.36 -0.10
C ALA A 70 -4.13 3.24 0.33
N TYR A 71 -4.64 3.07 1.54
CA TYR A 71 -5.94 3.60 1.94
C TYR A 71 -5.93 4.39 3.26
N GLY A 72 -4.80 4.46 3.96
CA GLY A 72 -4.70 5.02 5.30
C GLY A 72 -5.13 4.03 6.37
N MET A 73 -4.75 4.31 7.63
CA MET A 73 -4.90 3.37 8.74
C MET A 73 -6.37 2.99 9.00
N GLU A 74 -7.23 3.98 9.18
CA GLU A 74 -8.62 3.75 9.58
C GLU A 74 -9.40 2.93 8.55
N LEU A 75 -9.23 3.28 7.26
CA LEU A 75 -9.91 2.57 6.19
C LEU A 75 -9.32 1.17 6.00
N ALA A 76 -8.00 1.02 6.09
CA ALA A 76 -7.33 -0.29 6.02
C ALA A 76 -7.85 -1.24 7.11
N GLN A 77 -7.97 -0.79 8.36
CA GLN A 77 -8.51 -1.59 9.45
C GLN A 77 -9.97 -2.01 9.19
N LYS A 78 -10.81 -1.10 8.73
CA LYS A 78 -12.21 -1.42 8.36
C LYS A 78 -12.27 -2.45 7.22
N MET A 79 -11.46 -2.26 6.17
CA MET A 79 -11.41 -3.16 5.01
C MET A 79 -10.95 -4.58 5.38
N LEU A 80 -10.01 -4.69 6.32
CA LEU A 80 -9.45 -5.95 6.81
C LEU A 80 -10.21 -6.51 8.02
N PHE A 81 -11.28 -5.83 8.48
CA PHE A 81 -12.05 -6.18 9.69
C PHE A 81 -11.17 -6.27 10.95
N GLN A 82 -10.08 -5.54 10.98
CA GLN A 82 -9.05 -5.60 12.00
C GLN A 82 -9.32 -4.55 13.08
N PRO A 83 -9.47 -4.95 14.36
CA PRO A 83 -9.71 -4.00 15.44
C PRO A 83 -8.45 -3.19 15.78
N ASN A 84 -8.64 -2.03 16.40
CA ASN A 84 -7.54 -1.28 17.01
C ASN A 84 -6.80 -2.15 18.03
N LYS A 85 -5.48 -1.95 18.14
CA LYS A 85 -4.59 -2.75 19.00
C LYS A 85 -4.74 -4.25 18.72
N SER A 86 -4.88 -4.59 17.44
CA SER A 86 -5.14 -5.96 17.03
C SER A 86 -4.01 -6.91 17.44
N LEU A 87 -4.36 -8.18 17.54
CA LEU A 87 -3.39 -9.28 17.60
C LEU A 87 -2.79 -9.57 16.21
N GLY A 88 -2.90 -8.62 15.26
CA GLY A 88 -2.38 -8.69 13.91
C GLY A 88 -0.88 -8.98 13.88
N ALA A 89 -0.30 -9.02 12.72
CA ALA A 89 0.97 -9.68 12.44
C ALA A 89 0.89 -11.22 12.64
N SER A 90 -0.30 -11.76 12.80
CA SER A 90 -0.58 -13.19 12.90
C SER A 90 -1.58 -13.62 11.84
N CYS A 91 -1.11 -14.31 10.81
CA CYS A 91 -1.97 -14.86 9.73
C CYS A 91 -3.19 -15.62 10.28
N THR A 92 -3.03 -16.31 11.42
CA THR A 92 -4.14 -17.00 12.09
C THR A 92 -5.22 -16.03 12.55
N GLN A 93 -4.83 -14.91 13.14
CA GLN A 93 -5.80 -13.91 13.63
C GLN A 93 -6.44 -13.17 12.45
N SER A 94 -5.67 -12.75 11.47
CA SER A 94 -6.18 -12.07 10.27
C SER A 94 -7.19 -12.96 9.54
N SER A 95 -6.92 -14.26 9.38
CA SER A 95 -7.90 -15.18 8.79
C SER A 95 -9.20 -15.28 9.61
N ARG A 96 -9.12 -15.18 10.95
CA ARG A 96 -10.29 -15.18 11.84
C ARG A 96 -11.12 -13.91 11.70
N TYR A 97 -10.48 -12.74 11.51
CA TYR A 97 -11.21 -11.50 11.28
C TYR A 97 -12.10 -11.60 10.05
N PHE A 98 -11.59 -12.10 8.93
CA PHE A 98 -12.39 -12.36 7.73
C PHE A 98 -13.49 -13.39 7.95
N LYS A 99 -13.21 -14.47 8.67
CA LYS A 99 -14.21 -15.50 8.99
C LYS A 99 -15.35 -14.94 9.83
N ASN A 100 -15.02 -14.19 10.86
CA ASN A 100 -16.01 -13.56 11.75
C ASN A 100 -16.87 -12.53 11.01
N ALA A 101 -16.32 -11.88 10.00
CA ALA A 101 -17.03 -10.94 9.14
C ALA A 101 -17.84 -11.60 8.01
N GLY A 102 -17.80 -12.94 7.87
CA GLY A 102 -18.43 -13.65 6.75
C GLY A 102 -17.78 -13.36 5.39
N ARG A 103 -16.50 -12.96 5.40
CA ARG A 103 -15.74 -12.53 4.21
C ARG A 103 -14.58 -13.48 3.89
N PHE A 104 -14.72 -14.76 4.22
CA PHE A 104 -13.72 -15.79 3.94
C PHE A 104 -14.26 -16.79 2.91
N TYR A 105 -13.50 -17.04 1.84
CA TYR A 105 -13.95 -17.76 0.65
C TYR A 105 -12.97 -18.85 0.25
N ASP A 106 -13.47 -19.84 -0.52
CA ASP A 106 -12.67 -20.94 -1.10
C ASP A 106 -12.16 -20.60 -2.52
N SER A 107 -12.70 -19.55 -3.14
CA SER A 107 -12.33 -19.10 -4.49
C SER A 107 -11.66 -17.73 -4.46
N PRO A 108 -10.49 -17.57 -5.13
CA PRO A 108 -9.74 -16.33 -5.14
C PRO A 108 -10.31 -15.26 -6.07
N GLN A 109 -10.09 -14.01 -5.70
CA GLN A 109 -10.21 -12.85 -6.59
C GLN A 109 -8.98 -11.95 -6.43
N PRO A 110 -8.58 -11.19 -7.47
CA PRO A 110 -7.54 -10.17 -7.31
C PRO A 110 -7.92 -9.17 -6.20
N GLY A 111 -6.98 -8.93 -5.29
CA GLY A 111 -7.18 -8.12 -4.09
C GLY A 111 -7.47 -8.92 -2.83
N ASP A 112 -7.80 -10.20 -2.91
CA ASP A 112 -7.97 -11.06 -1.73
C ASP A 112 -6.64 -11.24 -1.00
N GLN A 113 -6.71 -11.36 0.32
CA GLN A 113 -5.63 -11.87 1.15
C GLN A 113 -5.68 -13.40 1.16
N ILE A 114 -4.68 -14.06 0.57
CA ILE A 114 -4.56 -15.51 0.58
C ILE A 114 -3.92 -15.98 1.89
N PHE A 115 -4.44 -17.07 2.44
CA PHE A 115 -3.90 -17.71 3.63
C PHE A 115 -3.44 -19.12 3.30
N PHE A 116 -2.27 -19.50 3.83
CA PHE A 116 -1.70 -20.81 3.64
C PHE A 116 -1.63 -21.57 4.96
N GLN A 117 -1.78 -22.90 4.87
CA GLN A 117 -1.73 -23.78 6.01
C GLN A 117 -0.63 -24.83 5.90
N SER A 118 -0.19 -25.30 7.04
CA SER A 118 0.60 -26.51 7.20
C SER A 118 0.11 -27.28 8.41
N ARG A 119 -0.19 -28.55 8.26
CA ARG A 119 -0.70 -29.41 9.34
C ARG A 119 -1.89 -28.80 10.11
N GLY A 120 -2.84 -28.21 9.36
CA GLY A 120 -4.05 -27.59 9.92
C GLY A 120 -3.85 -26.23 10.63
N ARG A 121 -2.66 -25.67 10.58
CA ARG A 121 -2.36 -24.33 11.13
C ARG A 121 -2.11 -23.33 10.01
N VAL A 122 -2.66 -22.15 10.11
CA VAL A 122 -2.33 -21.03 9.19
C VAL A 122 -0.91 -20.56 9.50
N VAL A 123 -0.05 -20.58 8.48
CA VAL A 123 1.40 -20.35 8.66
C VAL A 123 1.94 -19.20 7.80
N HIS A 124 1.18 -18.76 6.78
CA HIS A 124 1.67 -17.74 5.85
C HIS A 124 0.52 -17.02 5.18
N THR A 125 0.79 -15.85 4.60
CA THR A 125 -0.18 -15.02 3.89
C THR A 125 0.48 -14.16 2.82
N GLY A 126 -0.33 -13.64 1.91
CA GLY A 126 0.06 -12.69 0.87
C GLY A 126 -1.16 -12.08 0.20
N LEU A 127 -0.97 -11.37 -0.90
CA LEU A 127 -2.02 -10.72 -1.68
C LEU A 127 -2.17 -11.40 -3.04
N VAL A 128 -3.39 -11.72 -3.44
CA VAL A 128 -3.70 -12.22 -4.77
C VAL A 128 -3.68 -11.06 -5.77
N TYR A 129 -2.84 -11.13 -6.80
CA TYR A 129 -2.82 -10.09 -7.83
C TYR A 129 -3.43 -10.52 -9.17
N ALA A 130 -3.51 -11.82 -9.43
CA ALA A 130 -4.16 -12.38 -10.61
C ALA A 130 -4.63 -13.81 -10.36
N VAL A 131 -5.59 -14.24 -11.14
CA VAL A 131 -6.14 -15.60 -11.15
C VAL A 131 -6.42 -16.00 -12.60
N ASP A 132 -6.10 -17.23 -12.96
CA ASP A 132 -6.54 -17.85 -14.20
C ASP A 132 -7.30 -19.17 -13.90
N SER A 133 -7.59 -19.98 -14.92
CA SER A 133 -8.36 -21.21 -14.77
C SER A 133 -7.65 -22.31 -13.96
N GLN A 134 -6.34 -22.19 -13.73
CA GLN A 134 -5.53 -23.23 -13.08
C GLN A 134 -4.76 -22.71 -11.86
N ARG A 135 -4.47 -21.42 -11.81
CA ARG A 135 -3.52 -20.86 -10.85
C ARG A 135 -4.01 -19.58 -10.20
N VAL A 136 -3.57 -19.38 -8.97
CA VAL A 136 -3.58 -18.11 -8.27
C VAL A 136 -2.16 -17.55 -8.23
N TYR A 137 -2.04 -16.25 -8.47
CA TYR A 137 -0.78 -15.50 -8.49
C TYR A 137 -0.76 -14.53 -7.33
N THR A 138 0.33 -14.54 -6.56
CA THR A 138 0.45 -13.82 -5.30
C THR A 138 1.68 -12.92 -5.25
N VAL A 139 1.60 -11.87 -4.45
CA VAL A 139 2.74 -11.12 -3.93
C VAL A 139 2.80 -11.32 -2.42
N GLU A 140 3.93 -11.76 -1.92
CA GLU A 140 4.09 -12.24 -0.54
C GLU A 140 5.31 -11.59 0.11
N GLY A 141 5.14 -11.15 1.36
CA GLY A 141 6.23 -10.74 2.25
C GLY A 141 6.77 -11.91 3.06
N ASN A 142 7.99 -11.78 3.56
CA ASN A 142 8.69 -12.79 4.36
C ASN A 142 8.78 -14.16 3.66
N THR A 143 9.00 -14.16 2.34
CA THR A 143 9.08 -15.39 1.54
C THR A 143 10.37 -15.42 0.72
N SER A 144 10.63 -16.53 0.05
CA SER A 144 11.76 -16.68 -0.87
C SER A 144 11.32 -17.09 -2.27
N GLY A 145 12.27 -17.20 -3.20
CA GLY A 145 12.02 -17.70 -4.55
C GLY A 145 11.85 -19.22 -4.65
N ALA A 146 11.98 -19.98 -3.54
CA ALA A 146 11.77 -21.42 -3.55
C ALA A 146 10.31 -21.77 -3.88
N SER A 147 10.09 -22.96 -4.50
CA SER A 147 8.76 -23.45 -4.81
C SER A 147 7.95 -23.73 -3.54
N GLY A 148 6.63 -23.65 -3.64
CA GLY A 148 5.73 -23.88 -2.51
C GLY A 148 5.71 -22.72 -1.51
N VAL A 149 5.04 -22.90 -0.38
CA VAL A 149 4.93 -21.93 0.70
C VAL A 149 6.24 -21.86 1.49
N VAL A 150 6.77 -20.66 1.66
CA VAL A 150 7.93 -20.38 2.51
C VAL A 150 7.52 -19.33 3.52
N ALA A 151 7.34 -19.73 4.77
CA ALA A 151 6.79 -18.90 5.84
C ALA A 151 7.79 -17.92 6.47
N ASN A 152 9.09 -18.12 6.24
CA ASN A 152 10.16 -17.24 6.71
C ASN A 152 11.31 -17.27 5.72
N GLY A 153 11.19 -16.50 4.65
CA GLY A 153 12.15 -16.48 3.53
C GLY A 153 12.84 -15.14 3.30
N GLY A 154 12.54 -14.16 4.12
CA GLY A 154 13.26 -12.88 4.20
C GLY A 154 13.05 -11.90 3.06
N GLY A 155 12.13 -12.12 2.13
CA GLY A 155 11.96 -11.25 0.98
C GLY A 155 10.51 -11.00 0.57
N VAL A 156 10.31 -10.00 -0.32
CA VAL A 156 9.04 -9.81 -1.04
C VAL A 156 9.17 -10.40 -2.43
N LYS A 157 8.33 -11.40 -2.75
CA LYS A 157 8.36 -12.12 -4.03
C LYS A 157 6.98 -12.30 -4.64
N ARG A 158 6.95 -12.38 -5.97
CA ARG A 158 5.79 -12.91 -6.69
C ARG A 158 5.87 -14.43 -6.72
N LYS A 159 4.74 -15.08 -6.47
CA LYS A 159 4.62 -16.54 -6.50
C LYS A 159 3.36 -16.96 -7.24
N SER A 160 3.19 -18.25 -7.48
CA SER A 160 1.96 -18.80 -8.02
C SER A 160 1.76 -20.22 -7.54
N TYR A 161 0.49 -20.60 -7.36
CA TYR A 161 0.08 -21.91 -6.86
C TYR A 161 -1.04 -22.45 -7.74
N SER A 162 -1.14 -23.79 -7.85
CA SER A 162 -2.35 -24.41 -8.41
C SER A 162 -3.56 -24.03 -7.54
N LEU A 163 -4.71 -23.80 -8.16
CA LEU A 163 -5.96 -23.62 -7.40
C LEU A 163 -6.31 -24.84 -6.53
N SER A 164 -5.81 -26.03 -6.91
CA SER A 164 -5.98 -27.28 -6.15
C SER A 164 -4.86 -27.53 -5.11
N TYR A 165 -3.98 -26.55 -4.87
CA TYR A 165 -2.88 -26.74 -3.92
C TYR A 165 -3.40 -26.89 -2.48
N SER A 166 -3.19 -28.03 -1.86
CA SER A 166 -3.69 -28.35 -0.51
C SER A 166 -3.15 -27.47 0.62
N GLY A 167 -2.07 -26.74 0.35
CA GLY A 167 -1.52 -25.73 1.27
C GLY A 167 -2.33 -24.42 1.32
N ILE A 168 -3.28 -24.19 0.42
CA ILE A 168 -4.18 -23.05 0.49
C ILE A 168 -5.22 -23.31 1.57
N TYR A 169 -5.35 -22.36 2.52
CA TYR A 169 -6.36 -22.42 3.58
C TYR A 169 -7.64 -21.69 3.20
N GLY A 170 -7.56 -20.69 2.33
CA GLY A 170 -8.65 -19.90 1.80
C GLY A 170 -8.28 -18.44 1.60
N TYR A 171 -9.28 -17.62 1.33
CA TYR A 171 -9.13 -16.26 0.88
C TYR A 171 -10.00 -15.30 1.71
N GLY A 172 -9.38 -14.36 2.40
CA GLY A 172 -10.05 -13.24 3.04
C GLY A 172 -10.29 -12.13 2.01
N ARG A 173 -11.53 -11.69 1.84
CA ARG A 173 -11.89 -10.64 0.89
C ARG A 173 -12.09 -9.32 1.59
N PRO A 174 -11.19 -8.35 1.42
CA PRO A 174 -11.32 -7.01 2.00
C PRO A 174 -12.59 -6.30 1.50
N ASP A 175 -13.12 -5.40 2.30
CA ASP A 175 -14.32 -4.65 1.93
C ASP A 175 -13.97 -3.44 1.07
N TYR A 176 -13.81 -3.68 -0.23
CA TYR A 176 -13.52 -2.63 -1.21
C TYR A 176 -14.69 -1.67 -1.46
N ALA A 177 -15.92 -2.03 -1.06
CA ALA A 177 -17.06 -1.12 -1.18
C ALA A 177 -16.90 0.14 -0.32
N LEU A 178 -16.11 0.08 0.75
CA LEU A 178 -15.78 1.23 1.59
C LEU A 178 -15.00 2.30 0.82
N VAL A 179 -14.13 1.90 -0.12
CA VAL A 179 -13.36 2.84 -0.96
C VAL A 179 -14.29 3.57 -1.93
N ASP A 180 -15.25 2.85 -2.52
CA ASP A 180 -16.21 3.44 -3.46
C ASP A 180 -17.20 4.38 -2.76
N SER A 181 -17.53 4.13 -1.49
CA SER A 181 -18.44 4.96 -0.70
C SER A 181 -17.79 6.28 -0.27
N GLU A 182 -16.52 6.29 0.10
CA GLU A 182 -15.80 7.54 0.44
C GLU A 182 -15.66 8.46 -0.77
N GLN A 183 -15.48 7.91 -1.97
CA GLN A 183 -15.43 8.70 -3.21
C GLN A 183 -16.80 9.34 -3.56
N LYS A 184 -17.93 8.81 -3.05
CA LYS A 184 -19.27 9.36 -3.29
C LYS A 184 -19.67 10.45 -2.29
N THR A 185 -19.06 10.52 -1.11
CA THR A 185 -19.38 11.53 -0.09
C THR A 185 -18.70 12.87 -0.35
N ASP A 186 -17.61 12.91 -1.11
CA ASP A 186 -16.93 14.16 -1.50
C ASP A 186 -17.59 14.90 -2.68
N THR A 187 -18.72 14.40 -3.19
CA THR A 187 -19.43 14.99 -4.35
C THR A 187 -20.73 15.72 -4.00
N LYS A 188 -20.87 16.33 -2.79
CA LYS A 188 -22.02 17.20 -2.50
C LYS A 188 -21.64 18.67 -2.46
N ALA A 189 -21.53 19.28 -3.63
CA ALA A 189 -21.70 20.70 -3.85
C ALA A 189 -22.35 20.92 -5.22
N PRO A 190 -23.12 22.02 -5.44
CA PRO A 190 -24.36 21.97 -6.20
C PRO A 190 -24.19 21.99 -7.72
N ALA A 191 -25.20 21.40 -8.37
CA ALA A 191 -25.35 21.27 -9.80
C ALA A 191 -25.47 22.62 -10.54
N THR A 192 -24.75 22.73 -11.67
CA THR A 192 -25.31 23.31 -12.91
C THR A 192 -24.54 22.87 -14.15
N SER A 193 -25.32 22.27 -15.05
CA SER A 193 -25.29 22.23 -16.53
C SER A 193 -24.15 21.59 -17.32
N ALA A 194 -24.53 20.45 -17.93
CA ALA A 194 -24.40 20.02 -19.34
C ALA A 194 -23.07 19.45 -19.87
N PRO A 195 -23.10 18.53 -20.84
CA PRO A 195 -22.14 17.44 -21.04
C PRO A 195 -21.05 17.75 -22.06
N ALA A 196 -19.84 17.27 -21.81
CA ALA A 196 -18.79 17.20 -22.83
C ALA A 196 -18.01 15.88 -22.74
N LYS A 197 -18.15 15.15 -23.80
CA LYS A 197 -17.33 14.10 -24.42
C LYS A 197 -16.24 13.38 -23.60
N THR A 198 -16.42 12.07 -23.55
CA THR A 198 -15.53 10.99 -23.17
C THR A 198 -14.16 11.10 -23.85
N GLU A 199 -13.10 11.26 -23.06
CA GLU A 199 -11.75 10.83 -23.41
C GLU A 199 -11.21 9.99 -22.26
N ASP A 200 -10.85 8.77 -22.62
CA ASP A 200 -10.25 7.74 -21.76
C ASP A 200 -8.94 8.27 -21.17
N LYS A 201 -8.92 8.61 -19.89
CA LYS A 201 -7.70 8.92 -19.16
C LYS A 201 -7.62 8.03 -17.93
N CYS A 202 -6.62 7.15 -17.94
CA CYS A 202 -6.13 6.43 -16.76
C CYS A 202 -5.80 7.45 -15.64
N MET A 203 -6.78 7.73 -14.78
CA MET A 203 -6.61 8.63 -13.63
C MET A 203 -6.01 7.83 -12.48
N ILE A 204 -4.71 7.98 -12.26
CA ILE A 204 -4.08 7.59 -11.00
C ILE A 204 -4.65 8.50 -9.92
N ALA A 205 -5.33 7.92 -8.93
CA ALA A 205 -5.83 8.70 -7.79
C ALA A 205 -4.63 9.21 -6.97
N MET A 206 -4.25 10.45 -7.21
CA MET A 206 -3.23 11.14 -6.45
C MET A 206 -3.89 11.84 -5.26
N ASN A 207 -3.34 11.64 -4.06
CA ASN A 207 -3.83 12.34 -2.87
C ASN A 207 -3.60 13.84 -3.01
N VAL A 208 -4.45 14.63 -2.38
CA VAL A 208 -4.18 16.06 -2.20
C VAL A 208 -2.99 16.20 -1.27
N LEU A 209 -1.92 16.85 -1.75
CA LEU A 209 -0.74 17.13 -0.95
C LEU A 209 -0.71 18.62 -0.60
N GLN A 210 -0.32 18.91 0.63
CA GLN A 210 -0.20 20.28 1.16
C GLN A 210 0.91 20.32 2.21
N LYS A 211 1.21 21.51 2.71
CA LYS A 211 2.20 21.67 3.79
C LYS A 211 1.88 20.75 4.97
N GLY A 212 2.85 19.94 5.38
CA GLY A 212 2.73 18.90 6.40
C GLY A 212 2.55 17.48 5.82
N SER A 213 2.21 17.32 4.54
CA SER A 213 2.18 16.00 3.89
C SER A 213 3.57 15.38 3.82
N THR A 214 3.66 14.06 3.93
CA THR A 214 4.92 13.30 3.85
C THR A 214 4.76 12.04 2.99
N GLY A 215 5.88 11.44 2.58
CA GLY A 215 5.90 10.12 1.93
C GLY A 215 6.17 10.13 0.44
N ALA A 216 5.85 9.00 -0.22
CA ALA A 216 6.23 8.73 -1.62
C ALA A 216 5.65 9.73 -2.62
N GLN A 217 4.40 10.14 -2.46
CA GLN A 217 3.77 11.10 -3.36
C GLN A 217 4.40 12.50 -3.25
N VAL A 218 4.87 12.90 -2.05
CA VAL A 218 5.63 14.14 -1.87
C VAL A 218 6.99 14.03 -2.57
N ARG A 219 7.68 12.89 -2.50
CA ARG A 219 8.92 12.67 -3.28
C ARG A 219 8.68 12.77 -4.78
N THR A 220 7.59 12.16 -5.27
CA THR A 220 7.20 12.25 -6.69
C THR A 220 6.95 13.70 -7.10
N LEU A 221 6.21 14.45 -6.30
CA LEU A 221 5.96 15.87 -6.51
C LEU A 221 7.28 16.67 -6.58
N GLN A 222 8.13 16.52 -5.58
CA GLN A 222 9.43 17.20 -5.50
C GLN A 222 10.32 16.84 -6.71
N ALA A 223 10.35 15.56 -7.09
CA ALA A 223 11.10 15.11 -8.25
C ALA A 223 10.59 15.73 -9.56
N LEU A 224 9.27 15.85 -9.74
CA LEU A 224 8.67 16.52 -10.89
C LEU A 224 9.02 18.01 -10.91
N LEU A 225 8.84 18.71 -9.78
CA LEU A 225 9.14 20.12 -9.66
C LEU A 225 10.60 20.41 -9.99
N ILE A 226 11.54 19.64 -9.44
CA ILE A 226 12.98 19.82 -9.63
C ILE A 226 13.43 19.39 -11.01
N LYS A 227 13.14 18.12 -11.40
CA LYS A 227 13.73 17.51 -12.62
C LYS A 227 13.03 17.90 -13.91
N LYS A 228 11.70 18.03 -13.87
CA LYS A 228 10.92 18.35 -15.07
C LYS A 228 10.70 19.85 -15.25
N TYR A 229 10.49 20.57 -14.15
CA TYR A 229 10.14 21.99 -14.21
C TYR A 229 11.24 22.93 -13.70
N GLY A 230 12.36 22.42 -13.22
CA GLY A 230 13.50 23.23 -12.75
C GLY A 230 13.22 24.07 -11.51
N ILE A 231 12.16 23.73 -10.74
CA ILE A 231 11.75 24.51 -9.57
C ILE A 231 12.39 23.91 -8.31
N ASN A 232 13.17 24.71 -7.61
CA ASN A 232 13.90 24.28 -6.41
C ASN A 232 12.95 24.07 -5.21
N CYS A 233 13.00 22.89 -4.59
CA CYS A 233 12.26 22.53 -3.37
C CYS A 233 13.07 22.69 -2.07
N GLY A 234 14.18 23.43 -2.10
CA GLY A 234 15.08 23.65 -0.96
C GLY A 234 16.30 22.75 -0.93
N ALA A 235 17.19 22.96 0.05
CA ALA A 235 18.47 22.24 0.15
C ALA A 235 18.32 20.72 0.36
N SER A 236 17.21 20.28 0.97
CA SER A 236 16.90 18.85 1.17
C SER A 236 16.43 18.13 -0.11
N GLY A 237 16.13 18.85 -1.17
CA GLY A 237 15.76 18.29 -2.47
C GLY A 237 14.52 17.41 -2.42
N VAL A 238 14.67 16.12 -2.79
CA VAL A 238 13.61 15.11 -2.81
C VAL A 238 13.62 14.32 -1.51
N ASP A 239 13.18 14.95 -0.42
CA ASP A 239 13.20 14.35 0.93
C ASP A 239 11.88 13.66 1.34
N GLY A 240 10.80 13.91 0.59
CA GLY A 240 9.48 13.39 0.90
C GLY A 240 8.75 14.12 2.02
N SER A 241 9.20 15.34 2.37
CA SER A 241 8.54 16.20 3.34
C SER A 241 8.01 17.46 2.64
N PHE A 242 6.71 17.72 2.72
CA PHE A 242 6.08 18.91 2.17
C PHE A 242 6.25 20.07 3.15
N GLY A 243 7.48 20.58 3.24
CA GLY A 243 7.84 21.74 4.07
C GLY A 243 7.56 23.08 3.38
N ALA A 244 8.03 24.17 4.00
CA ALA A 244 7.84 25.53 3.48
C ALA A 244 8.45 25.74 2.07
N PHE A 245 9.59 25.11 1.79
CA PHE A 245 10.22 25.21 0.46
C PHE A 245 9.42 24.48 -0.62
N THR A 246 8.86 23.30 -0.31
CA THR A 246 7.99 22.57 -1.22
C THR A 246 6.69 23.36 -1.46
N ASP A 247 6.08 23.95 -0.43
CA ASP A 247 4.90 24.82 -0.57
C ASP A 247 5.19 26.01 -1.50
N LYS A 248 6.30 26.71 -1.29
CA LYS A 248 6.73 27.81 -2.17
C LYS A 248 6.93 27.35 -3.61
N ALA A 249 7.55 26.19 -3.82
CA ALA A 249 7.77 25.59 -5.14
C ALA A 249 6.45 25.25 -5.84
N VAL A 250 5.49 24.67 -5.11
CA VAL A 250 4.15 24.35 -5.63
C VAL A 250 3.40 25.63 -6.05
N ARG A 251 3.38 26.66 -5.22
CA ARG A 251 2.74 27.96 -5.55
C ARG A 251 3.38 28.59 -6.79
N ALA A 252 4.70 28.57 -6.88
CA ALA A 252 5.40 29.07 -8.05
C ALA A 252 5.03 28.29 -9.32
N TYR A 253 4.95 26.95 -9.22
CA TYR A 253 4.49 26.11 -10.31
C TYR A 253 3.05 26.42 -10.72
N GLN A 254 2.14 26.48 -9.75
CA GLN A 254 0.71 26.77 -10.00
C GLN A 254 0.56 28.13 -10.71
N ALA A 255 1.20 29.16 -10.23
CA ALA A 255 1.20 30.49 -10.86
C ALA A 255 1.73 30.42 -12.32
N SER A 256 2.82 29.69 -12.56
CA SER A 256 3.39 29.54 -13.91
C SER A 256 2.48 28.81 -14.90
N LYS A 257 1.52 28.06 -14.40
CA LYS A 257 0.52 27.28 -15.19
C LYS A 257 -0.87 27.93 -15.21
N GLY A 258 -1.03 29.10 -14.65
CA GLY A 258 -2.33 29.78 -14.57
C GLY A 258 -3.33 29.06 -13.63
N LEU A 259 -2.82 28.25 -12.69
CA LEU A 259 -3.63 27.61 -11.65
C LEU A 259 -3.73 28.53 -10.43
N GLU A 260 -4.72 28.29 -9.58
CA GLU A 260 -4.80 28.94 -8.29
C GLU A 260 -3.56 28.56 -7.45
N ALA A 261 -2.82 29.55 -7.00
CA ALA A 261 -1.56 29.35 -6.26
C ALA A 261 -1.82 29.16 -4.76
N ASP A 262 -2.64 28.17 -4.43
CA ASP A 262 -3.10 27.82 -3.07
C ASP A 262 -2.11 26.95 -2.29
N GLY A 263 -1.05 26.46 -2.95
CA GLY A 263 -0.07 25.54 -2.36
C GLY A 263 -0.60 24.13 -2.16
N SER A 264 -1.81 23.81 -2.63
CA SER A 264 -2.42 22.50 -2.54
C SER A 264 -2.30 21.75 -3.87
N VAL A 265 -1.74 20.56 -3.85
CA VAL A 265 -1.57 19.73 -5.05
C VAL A 265 -2.74 18.78 -5.18
N GLY A 266 -3.87 19.32 -5.60
CA GLY A 266 -5.09 18.57 -5.91
C GLY A 266 -5.11 18.05 -7.36
N PRO A 267 -6.25 17.46 -7.82
CA PRO A 267 -6.39 16.86 -9.15
C PRO A 267 -5.99 17.78 -10.30
N LYS A 268 -6.33 19.06 -10.25
CA LYS A 268 -5.96 20.06 -11.29
C LYS A 268 -4.44 20.24 -11.36
N THR A 269 -3.80 20.39 -10.22
CA THR A 269 -2.34 20.57 -10.13
C THR A 269 -1.62 19.30 -10.56
N TRP A 270 -2.06 18.12 -10.11
CA TRP A 270 -1.51 16.84 -10.56
C TRP A 270 -1.66 16.62 -12.07
N THR A 271 -2.84 16.88 -12.62
CA THR A 271 -3.07 16.78 -14.08
C THR A 271 -2.11 17.68 -14.86
N SER A 272 -1.83 18.88 -14.35
CA SER A 272 -0.87 19.80 -14.97
C SER A 272 0.57 19.31 -14.86
N LEU A 273 0.97 18.75 -13.69
CA LEU A 273 2.32 18.25 -13.45
C LEU A 273 2.67 17.02 -14.31
N LEU A 274 1.68 16.20 -14.63
CA LEU A 274 1.86 14.93 -15.35
C LEU A 274 1.77 15.07 -16.87
N LYS A 275 1.30 16.22 -17.38
CA LYS A 275 1.35 16.57 -18.81
C LYS A 275 2.77 16.92 -19.23
#